data_f274f874af90ae0a4bb50f060d49df3a
#
_entry.id   f274f874af90ae0a4bb50f060d49df3a
#
_cell.length_a   1.000
_cell.length_b   1.000
_cell.length_c   1.000
_cell.angle_alpha   90.00
_cell.angle_beta   90.00
_cell.angle_gamma   90.00
#
_symmetry.space_group_name_H-M   'P 1'
#
loop_
_entity.id
_entity.type
_entity.pdbx_description
1 polymer ?
#
loop_
_entity_poly.entity_id
_entity_poly.type
_entity_poly.pdbx_seq_one_letter_code
_entity_poly.pdbx_strand_id
1 'polypeptide(L)'
;MYSIAISTISNRIETLDLTPYDDIQYVIVHQETHQASPDAVKALSARPDVIYVPLDKKGLSVSRNTALANATGDYVLIMDDDVTFSIDAIHALHDHFKEDDIDVATYYHKFTNGKTTLKKQSAYNHHLLNIANPSSIDICIKNESLLKSNIQFDESFGLGAQYPSGEEMIFLADCLKFGLKVKRYPLEICTHPPVTSGADFFTTKQKILAKAAMFNRIYSKFGRLLFILFVLKKTPKVCQAGYGKFFILNAISSLIERK
;
A
#
# COMPACT_ATOMS: atom_id res chain seq x y z
N MET A 1 0.69 16.66 -13.68
CA MET A 1 0.81 15.28 -14.24
C MET A 1 0.84 14.26 -13.10
N TYR A 2 0.21 13.11 -13.28
CA TYR A 2 0.19 12.02 -12.31
C TYR A 2 0.99 10.83 -12.81
N SER A 3 1.70 10.13 -11.91
CA SER A 3 2.24 8.81 -12.18
C SER A 3 1.42 7.75 -11.43
N ILE A 4 0.92 6.76 -12.14
CA ILE A 4 0.27 5.59 -11.55
C ILE A 4 1.32 4.48 -11.44
N ALA A 5 1.78 4.22 -10.22
CA ALA A 5 2.80 3.23 -9.90
C ALA A 5 2.17 1.86 -9.72
N ILE A 6 2.31 0.98 -10.71
CA ILE A 6 1.68 -0.34 -10.76
C ILE A 6 2.72 -1.42 -10.52
N SER A 7 2.45 -2.30 -9.56
CA SER A 7 3.21 -3.52 -9.33
C SER A 7 2.47 -4.71 -9.91
N THR A 8 3.12 -5.47 -10.80
CA THR A 8 2.54 -6.68 -11.40
C THR A 8 3.53 -7.83 -11.44
N ILE A 9 3.04 -9.04 -11.58
CA ILE A 9 3.85 -10.26 -11.57
C ILE A 9 3.34 -11.27 -12.61
N SER A 10 4.27 -12.00 -13.25
CA SER A 10 3.97 -13.11 -14.16
C SER A 10 3.05 -12.65 -15.32
N ASN A 11 2.08 -13.45 -15.70
CA ASN A 11 1.12 -13.16 -16.77
C ASN A 11 0.01 -12.16 -16.38
N ARG A 12 -0.03 -11.68 -15.14
CA ARG A 12 -1.05 -10.67 -14.72
C ARG A 12 -0.92 -9.36 -15.49
N ILE A 13 0.26 -9.04 -16.02
CA ILE A 13 0.45 -7.89 -16.90
C ILE A 13 -0.49 -7.91 -18.12
N GLU A 14 -0.89 -9.09 -18.59
CA GLU A 14 -1.76 -9.27 -19.75
C GLU A 14 -3.21 -8.82 -19.50
N THR A 15 -3.60 -8.69 -18.23
CA THR A 15 -4.95 -8.27 -17.82
C THR A 15 -5.03 -6.77 -17.50
N LEU A 16 -3.93 -6.04 -17.62
CA LEU A 16 -3.93 -4.59 -17.40
C LEU A 16 -4.74 -3.88 -18.48
N ASP A 17 -5.79 -3.19 -18.06
CA ASP A 17 -6.59 -2.31 -18.91
C ASP A 17 -6.30 -0.86 -18.53
N LEU A 18 -5.42 -0.21 -19.31
CA LEU A 18 -4.90 1.12 -19.03
C LEU A 18 -5.36 2.10 -20.11
N THR A 19 -6.38 2.88 -19.81
CA THR A 19 -6.86 3.96 -20.68
C THR A 19 -5.80 5.07 -20.76
N PRO A 20 -5.36 5.52 -21.95
CA PRO A 20 -4.44 6.65 -22.06
C PRO A 20 -5.14 7.97 -21.70
N TYR A 21 -4.41 8.81 -20.95
CA TYR A 21 -4.81 10.18 -20.62
C TYR A 21 -3.60 11.10 -20.78
N ASP A 22 -3.82 12.35 -21.19
CA ASP A 22 -2.74 13.30 -21.50
C ASP A 22 -1.87 13.69 -20.28
N ASP A 23 -2.44 13.55 -19.09
CA ASP A 23 -1.79 13.93 -17.82
C ASP A 23 -1.49 12.73 -16.90
N ILE A 24 -1.62 11.50 -17.40
CA ILE A 24 -1.31 10.27 -16.69
C ILE A 24 -0.11 9.57 -17.33
N GLN A 25 0.85 9.19 -16.50
CA GLN A 25 1.94 8.28 -16.80
C GLN A 25 1.73 6.99 -16.02
N TYR A 26 1.88 5.86 -16.65
CA TYR A 26 1.88 4.54 -16.02
C TYR A 26 3.31 4.05 -15.81
N VAL A 27 3.69 3.78 -14.57
CA VAL A 27 4.99 3.15 -14.23
C VAL A 27 4.71 1.72 -13.84
N ILE A 28 4.98 0.77 -14.74
CA ILE A 28 4.67 -0.64 -14.57
C ILE A 28 5.93 -1.40 -14.21
N VAL A 29 6.02 -1.87 -12.98
CA VAL A 29 7.10 -2.74 -12.52
C VAL A 29 6.66 -4.20 -12.57
N HIS A 30 7.31 -4.98 -13.41
CA HIS A 30 6.92 -6.33 -13.75
C HIS A 30 7.92 -7.37 -13.24
N GLN A 31 7.49 -8.22 -12.32
CA GLN A 31 8.26 -9.34 -11.77
C GLN A 31 7.93 -10.65 -12.50
N GLU A 32 8.86 -11.61 -12.52
CA GLU A 32 8.70 -12.91 -13.20
C GLU A 32 8.28 -12.77 -14.68
N THR A 33 8.94 -11.88 -15.39
CA THR A 33 8.62 -11.51 -16.79
C THR A 33 8.56 -12.67 -17.76
N HIS A 34 9.30 -13.75 -17.49
CA HIS A 34 9.37 -14.96 -18.33
C HIS A 34 8.04 -15.75 -18.41
N GLN A 35 7.07 -15.44 -17.56
CA GLN A 35 5.75 -16.08 -17.54
C GLN A 35 4.69 -15.30 -18.34
N ALA A 36 5.02 -14.11 -18.83
CA ALA A 36 4.13 -13.29 -19.61
C ALA A 36 4.38 -13.45 -21.12
N SER A 37 3.35 -13.18 -21.92
CA SER A 37 3.45 -13.13 -23.38
C SER A 37 4.41 -12.01 -23.81
N PRO A 38 5.44 -12.29 -24.62
CA PRO A 38 6.33 -11.26 -25.16
C PRO A 38 5.57 -10.18 -25.96
N ASP A 39 4.50 -10.54 -26.65
CA ASP A 39 3.69 -9.60 -27.43
C ASP A 39 2.92 -8.63 -26.54
N ALA A 40 2.36 -9.11 -25.41
CA ALA A 40 1.68 -8.25 -24.43
C ALA A 40 2.66 -7.26 -23.78
N VAL A 41 3.83 -7.73 -23.38
CA VAL A 41 4.90 -6.87 -22.83
C VAL A 41 5.34 -5.84 -23.86
N LYS A 42 5.56 -6.24 -25.12
CA LYS A 42 5.95 -5.34 -26.20
C LYS A 42 4.88 -4.29 -26.49
N ALA A 43 3.61 -4.68 -26.52
CA ALA A 43 2.51 -3.75 -26.74
C ALA A 43 2.42 -2.66 -25.67
N LEU A 44 2.57 -3.04 -24.38
CA LEU A 44 2.58 -2.09 -23.26
C LEU A 44 3.81 -1.19 -23.27
N SER A 45 5.00 -1.77 -23.45
CA SER A 45 6.26 -1.02 -23.42
C SER A 45 6.46 -0.09 -24.61
N ALA A 46 5.70 -0.27 -25.69
CA ALA A 46 5.71 0.62 -26.85
C ALA A 46 4.84 1.88 -26.67
N ARG A 47 4.03 1.95 -25.63
CA ARG A 47 3.15 3.10 -25.37
C ARG A 47 3.96 4.27 -24.83
N PRO A 48 3.74 5.51 -25.31
CA PRO A 48 4.49 6.71 -24.87
C PRO A 48 4.13 7.14 -23.44
N ASP A 49 2.98 6.74 -22.93
CA ASP A 49 2.50 7.03 -21.57
C ASP A 49 2.91 5.96 -20.55
N VAL A 50 3.68 4.93 -20.96
CA VAL A 50 4.10 3.81 -20.11
C VAL A 50 5.61 3.80 -19.93
N ILE A 51 6.05 3.77 -18.68
CA ILE A 51 7.41 3.39 -18.29
C ILE A 51 7.34 1.93 -17.82
N TYR A 52 7.87 1.02 -18.63
CA TYR A 52 7.94 -0.39 -18.30
C TYR A 52 9.30 -0.73 -17.68
N VAL A 53 9.29 -1.35 -16.49
CA VAL A 53 10.48 -1.72 -15.74
C VAL A 53 10.42 -3.21 -15.40
N PRO A 54 11.21 -4.06 -16.09
CA PRO A 54 11.36 -5.46 -15.68
C PRO A 54 12.16 -5.54 -14.37
N LEU A 55 11.76 -6.42 -13.45
CA LEU A 55 12.40 -6.56 -12.15
C LEU A 55 12.63 -8.02 -11.80
N ASP A 56 13.89 -8.42 -11.67
CA ASP A 56 14.28 -9.80 -11.32
C ASP A 56 14.05 -10.10 -9.82
N LYS A 57 14.21 -9.09 -8.97
CA LYS A 57 14.04 -9.22 -7.52
C LYS A 57 12.56 -9.32 -7.14
N LYS A 58 12.20 -10.36 -6.38
CA LYS A 58 10.83 -10.54 -5.87
C LYS A 58 10.56 -9.68 -4.62
N GLY A 59 9.32 -9.28 -4.47
CA GLY A 59 8.80 -8.59 -3.32
C GLY A 59 7.99 -7.35 -3.68
N LEU A 60 6.82 -7.21 -3.07
CA LEU A 60 5.91 -6.11 -3.39
C LEU A 60 6.49 -4.74 -3.02
N SER A 61 7.15 -4.63 -1.87
CA SER A 61 7.81 -3.37 -1.45
C SER A 61 8.98 -2.99 -2.37
N VAL A 62 9.75 -3.99 -2.86
CA VAL A 62 10.80 -3.77 -3.85
C VAL A 62 10.21 -3.22 -5.15
N SER A 63 9.12 -3.83 -5.63
CA SER A 63 8.42 -3.39 -6.84
C SER A 63 7.90 -1.96 -6.68
N ARG A 64 7.24 -1.64 -5.57
CA ARG A 64 6.75 -0.29 -5.28
C ARG A 64 7.87 0.74 -5.19
N ASN A 65 8.97 0.43 -4.52
CA ASN A 65 10.15 1.32 -4.47
C ASN A 65 10.71 1.58 -5.87
N THR A 66 10.79 0.54 -6.69
CA THR A 66 11.23 0.67 -8.09
C THR A 66 10.26 1.56 -8.89
N ALA A 67 8.94 1.40 -8.70
CA ALA A 67 7.96 2.24 -9.38
C ALA A 67 8.05 3.71 -8.92
N LEU A 68 8.18 3.96 -7.62
CA LEU A 68 8.35 5.31 -7.07
C LEU A 68 9.61 6.00 -7.62
N ALA A 69 10.73 5.25 -7.75
CA ALA A 69 11.99 5.78 -8.28
C ALA A 69 11.94 6.13 -9.78
N ASN A 70 11.00 5.55 -10.54
CA ASN A 70 10.81 5.79 -11.96
C ASN A 70 9.65 6.74 -12.28
N ALA A 71 8.89 7.16 -11.28
CA ALA A 71 7.79 8.09 -11.45
C ALA A 71 8.30 9.51 -11.74
N THR A 72 7.76 10.17 -12.77
CA THR A 72 8.15 11.53 -13.19
C THR A 72 7.03 12.56 -13.03
N GLY A 73 5.81 12.11 -12.69
CA GLY A 73 4.68 13.00 -12.43
C GLY A 73 4.86 13.81 -11.14
N ASP A 74 4.11 14.90 -11.02
CA ASP A 74 4.11 15.73 -9.79
C ASP A 74 3.54 14.99 -8.59
N TYR A 75 2.62 14.06 -8.86
CA TYR A 75 1.94 13.22 -7.86
C TYR A 75 2.04 11.75 -8.26
N VAL A 76 2.26 10.87 -7.30
CA VAL A 76 2.40 9.42 -7.52
C VAL A 76 1.32 8.68 -6.75
N LEU A 77 0.45 7.95 -7.45
CA LEU A 77 -0.53 7.04 -6.90
C LEU A 77 -0.01 5.61 -6.95
N ILE A 78 -0.19 4.88 -5.86
CA ILE A 78 0.19 3.47 -5.79
C ILE A 78 -1.04 2.63 -6.14
N MET A 79 -0.90 1.73 -7.11
CA MET A 79 -1.98 0.84 -7.55
C MET A 79 -1.46 -0.60 -7.67
N ASP A 80 -2.36 -1.54 -7.47
CA ASP A 80 -2.12 -2.95 -7.78
C ASP A 80 -2.67 -3.26 -9.20
N ASP A 81 -2.29 -4.36 -9.79
CA ASP A 81 -2.62 -4.72 -11.19
C ASP A 81 -4.07 -5.21 -11.40
N ASP A 82 -4.86 -5.31 -10.34
CA ASP A 82 -6.28 -5.65 -10.35
C ASP A 82 -7.20 -4.49 -9.91
N VAL A 83 -6.67 -3.27 -9.92
CA VAL A 83 -7.38 -2.05 -9.52
C VAL A 83 -7.82 -1.25 -10.74
N THR A 84 -9.07 -0.80 -10.74
CA THR A 84 -9.56 0.24 -11.65
C THR A 84 -9.72 1.56 -10.89
N PHE A 85 -9.55 2.70 -11.56
CA PHE A 85 -9.65 4.02 -10.93
C PHE A 85 -10.54 4.99 -11.72
N SER A 86 -10.99 6.04 -11.04
CA SER A 86 -11.71 7.17 -11.66
C SER A 86 -10.76 8.33 -11.89
N ILE A 87 -10.63 8.76 -13.15
CA ILE A 87 -9.80 9.91 -13.51
C ILE A 87 -10.31 11.20 -12.85
N ASP A 88 -11.62 11.41 -12.80
CA ASP A 88 -12.23 12.58 -12.17
C ASP A 88 -11.91 12.64 -10.67
N ALA A 89 -11.92 11.46 -10.00
CA ALA A 89 -11.57 11.38 -8.58
C ALA A 89 -10.07 11.63 -8.33
N ILE A 90 -9.20 11.25 -9.27
CA ILE A 90 -7.77 11.58 -9.22
C ILE A 90 -7.57 13.08 -9.39
N HIS A 91 -8.26 13.71 -10.34
CA HIS A 91 -8.16 15.16 -10.54
C HIS A 91 -8.65 15.95 -9.32
N ALA A 92 -9.69 15.46 -8.63
CA ALA A 92 -10.16 16.10 -7.39
C ALA A 92 -9.09 16.12 -6.27
N LEU A 93 -8.09 15.23 -6.28
CA LEU A 93 -6.99 15.28 -5.34
C LEU A 93 -6.07 16.50 -5.55
N HIS A 94 -5.97 17.02 -6.76
CA HIS A 94 -5.08 18.13 -7.08
C HIS A 94 -5.40 19.38 -6.26
N ASP A 95 -6.68 19.72 -6.17
CA ASP A 95 -7.13 20.88 -5.40
C ASP A 95 -6.82 20.69 -3.92
N HIS A 96 -7.02 19.49 -3.38
CA HIS A 96 -6.68 19.18 -1.99
C HIS A 96 -5.18 19.30 -1.69
N PHE A 97 -4.29 18.91 -2.60
CA PHE A 97 -2.84 19.09 -2.42
C PHE A 97 -2.45 20.57 -2.34
N LYS A 98 -3.10 21.43 -3.13
CA LYS A 98 -2.84 22.87 -3.14
C LYS A 98 -3.46 23.60 -1.95
N GLU A 99 -4.75 23.35 -1.69
CA GLU A 99 -5.50 24.06 -0.64
C GLU A 99 -4.99 23.74 0.76
N ASP A 100 -4.65 22.50 1.02
CA ASP A 100 -4.24 22.02 2.34
C ASP A 100 -2.72 21.98 2.52
N ASP A 101 -1.94 22.28 1.48
CA ASP A 101 -0.46 22.22 1.47
C ASP A 101 0.06 20.90 2.08
N ILE A 102 -0.44 19.77 1.55
CA ILE A 102 -0.11 18.41 2.04
C ILE A 102 0.96 17.77 1.16
N ASP A 103 1.65 16.77 1.74
CA ASP A 103 2.66 15.97 1.05
C ASP A 103 2.10 14.60 0.62
N VAL A 104 1.20 14.03 1.44
CA VAL A 104 0.59 12.72 1.20
C VAL A 104 -0.91 12.79 1.44
N ALA A 105 -1.68 12.47 0.42
CA ALA A 105 -3.11 12.22 0.53
C ALA A 105 -3.36 10.72 0.73
N THR A 106 -4.28 10.37 1.63
CA THR A 106 -4.90 9.06 1.65
C THR A 106 -6.39 9.19 1.40
N TYR A 107 -6.99 8.13 0.84
CA TYR A 107 -8.38 8.13 0.45
C TYR A 107 -9.00 6.74 0.67
N TYR A 108 -10.11 6.44 0.07
CA TYR A 108 -10.84 5.19 0.21
C TYR A 108 -11.01 4.51 -1.14
N HIS A 109 -11.29 3.22 -1.11
CA HIS A 109 -11.64 2.45 -2.29
C HIS A 109 -12.98 1.73 -2.12
N LYS A 110 -13.58 1.36 -3.23
CA LYS A 110 -14.72 0.45 -3.30
C LYS A 110 -14.24 -0.96 -3.60
N PHE A 111 -15.05 -1.92 -3.23
CA PHE A 111 -14.89 -3.28 -3.72
C PHE A 111 -15.82 -3.53 -4.90
N THR A 112 -15.44 -4.45 -5.81
CA THR A 112 -16.27 -4.82 -6.97
C THR A 112 -17.66 -5.34 -6.59
N ASN A 113 -17.87 -5.76 -5.34
CA ASN A 113 -19.19 -6.15 -4.81
C ASN A 113 -20.02 -4.97 -4.25
N GLY A 114 -19.61 -3.72 -4.50
CA GLY A 114 -20.29 -2.50 -4.09
C GLY A 114 -20.03 -2.06 -2.64
N LYS A 115 -19.32 -2.83 -1.83
CA LYS A 115 -18.95 -2.39 -0.48
C LYS A 115 -17.86 -1.32 -0.56
N THR A 116 -17.88 -0.40 0.40
CA THR A 116 -16.90 0.68 0.51
C THR A 116 -16.03 0.55 1.75
N THR A 117 -14.80 1.03 1.65
CA THR A 117 -13.92 1.25 2.81
C THR A 117 -14.14 2.61 3.46
N LEU A 118 -14.96 3.49 2.88
CA LEU A 118 -15.29 4.82 3.39
C LEU A 118 -16.00 4.73 4.75
N LYS A 119 -15.32 5.23 5.78
CA LYS A 119 -15.81 5.19 7.17
C LYS A 119 -16.13 6.56 7.76
N LYS A 120 -15.50 7.61 7.23
CA LYS A 120 -15.66 8.99 7.70
C LYS A 120 -15.97 9.89 6.53
N GLN A 121 -16.95 10.77 6.70
CA GLN A 121 -17.40 11.75 5.70
C GLN A 121 -16.62 13.07 5.72
N SER A 122 -15.70 13.25 6.68
CA SER A 122 -14.85 14.43 6.80
C SER A 122 -13.38 14.09 6.66
N ALA A 123 -12.63 14.99 6.07
CA ALA A 123 -11.18 14.88 6.01
C ALA A 123 -10.55 14.99 7.41
N TYR A 124 -9.39 14.34 7.62
CA TYR A 124 -8.66 14.43 8.88
C TYR A 124 -7.16 14.22 8.67
N ASN A 125 -6.35 14.84 9.53
CA ASN A 125 -4.91 14.63 9.53
C ASN A 125 -4.56 13.28 10.16
N HIS A 126 -3.58 12.61 9.55
CA HIS A 126 -3.01 11.42 10.14
C HIS A 126 -2.02 11.77 11.25
N HIS A 127 -1.93 10.86 12.20
CA HIS A 127 -0.89 10.79 13.21
C HIS A 127 -0.56 9.31 13.49
N LEU A 128 0.54 9.01 14.14
CA LEU A 128 1.04 7.64 14.29
C LEU A 128 0.01 6.62 14.84
N LEU A 129 -1.02 7.04 15.57
CA LEU A 129 -2.02 6.12 16.14
C LEU A 129 -3.25 5.91 15.25
N ASN A 130 -3.40 6.63 14.11
CA ASN A 130 -4.56 6.49 13.22
C ASN A 130 -4.22 6.06 11.77
N ILE A 131 -2.97 5.70 11.48
CA ILE A 131 -2.47 5.32 10.15
C ILE A 131 -2.75 3.86 9.75
N ALA A 132 -3.46 3.09 10.54
CA ALA A 132 -3.66 1.65 10.33
C ALA A 132 -4.74 1.29 9.30
N ASN A 133 -5.45 2.24 8.73
CA ASN A 133 -6.60 1.98 7.85
C ASN A 133 -6.32 2.08 6.35
N PRO A 134 -5.44 2.96 5.84
CA PRO A 134 -5.14 2.99 4.41
C PRO A 134 -4.48 1.70 3.93
N SER A 135 -4.91 1.22 2.77
CA SER A 135 -4.16 0.26 1.96
C SER A 135 -3.18 1.01 1.06
N SER A 136 -2.25 0.33 0.42
CA SER A 136 -1.33 0.95 -0.54
C SER A 136 -2.05 1.70 -1.66
N ILE A 137 -3.10 1.10 -2.19
CA ILE A 137 -3.95 1.68 -3.25
C ILE A 137 -4.75 2.92 -2.80
N ASP A 138 -4.72 3.25 -1.52
CA ASP A 138 -5.35 4.45 -0.94
C ASP A 138 -4.33 5.60 -0.77
N ILE A 139 -3.15 5.56 -1.39
CA ILE A 139 -2.05 6.50 -1.14
C ILE A 139 -1.69 7.25 -2.41
N CYS A 140 -1.67 8.59 -2.32
CA CYS A 140 -1.09 9.49 -3.31
C CYS A 140 -0.05 10.39 -2.65
N ILE A 141 1.11 10.55 -3.27
CA ILE A 141 2.26 11.26 -2.72
C ILE A 141 2.68 12.37 -3.67
N LYS A 142 3.00 13.54 -3.14
CA LYS A 142 3.68 14.59 -3.89
C LYS A 142 5.12 14.13 -4.19
N ASN A 143 5.47 14.03 -5.46
CA ASN A 143 6.76 13.45 -5.88
C ASN A 143 7.96 14.26 -5.34
N GLU A 144 7.86 15.57 -5.31
CA GLU A 144 8.88 16.44 -4.72
C GLU A 144 9.16 16.09 -3.25
N SER A 145 8.11 15.81 -2.47
CA SER A 145 8.23 15.44 -1.04
C SER A 145 8.86 14.05 -0.89
N LEU A 146 8.52 13.12 -1.80
CA LEU A 146 9.12 11.79 -1.84
C LEU A 146 10.63 11.88 -2.13
N LEU A 147 11.02 12.63 -3.16
CA LEU A 147 12.42 12.83 -3.54
C LEU A 147 13.24 13.51 -2.44
N LYS A 148 12.69 14.54 -1.79
CA LYS A 148 13.36 15.24 -0.68
C LYS A 148 13.53 14.37 0.57
N SER A 149 12.56 13.54 0.88
CA SER A 149 12.59 12.70 2.08
C SER A 149 13.38 11.41 1.89
N ASN A 150 13.52 10.92 0.67
CA ASN A 150 14.08 9.61 0.32
C ASN A 150 13.39 8.45 1.08
N ILE A 151 12.10 8.61 1.40
CA ILE A 151 11.32 7.58 2.10
C ILE A 151 10.96 6.47 1.11
N GLN A 152 11.14 5.23 1.55
CA GLN A 152 10.86 4.02 0.79
C GLN A 152 10.00 3.05 1.59
N PHE A 153 9.33 2.13 0.91
CA PHE A 153 8.73 0.97 1.57
C PHE A 153 9.84 0.10 2.17
N ASP A 154 9.62 -0.38 3.40
CA ASP A 154 10.56 -1.31 4.06
C ASP A 154 10.47 -2.67 3.37
N GLU A 155 11.53 -3.06 2.66
CA GLU A 155 11.58 -4.29 1.84
C GLU A 155 11.52 -5.58 2.67
N SER A 156 11.66 -5.49 3.98
CA SER A 156 11.43 -6.63 4.89
C SER A 156 9.95 -6.95 5.04
N PHE A 157 9.04 -6.05 4.61
CA PHE A 157 7.58 -6.16 4.74
C PHE A 157 6.90 -6.15 3.36
N GLY A 158 5.71 -6.75 3.30
CA GLY A 158 4.90 -6.88 2.09
C GLY A 158 4.90 -8.31 1.52
N LEU A 159 4.06 -8.55 0.53
CA LEU A 159 3.98 -9.86 -0.13
C LEU A 159 5.34 -10.23 -0.75
N GLY A 160 5.76 -11.47 -0.53
CA GLY A 160 7.05 -11.98 -0.99
C GLY A 160 8.25 -11.60 -0.12
N ALA A 161 8.05 -10.83 0.96
CA ALA A 161 9.09 -10.46 1.92
C ALA A 161 9.08 -11.35 3.19
N GLN A 162 10.03 -11.10 4.09
CA GLN A 162 10.12 -11.80 5.39
C GLN A 162 8.82 -11.66 6.20
N TYR A 163 8.23 -10.48 6.23
CA TYR A 163 6.97 -10.15 6.89
C TYR A 163 5.90 -9.85 5.84
N PRO A 164 4.88 -10.71 5.66
CA PRO A 164 3.99 -10.66 4.50
C PRO A 164 2.97 -9.51 4.52
N SER A 165 3.07 -8.54 5.41
CA SER A 165 2.18 -7.37 5.48
C SER A 165 2.69 -6.29 6.43
N GLY A 166 2.16 -5.07 6.30
CA GLY A 166 2.41 -3.95 7.21
C GLY A 166 3.23 -2.83 6.58
N GLU A 167 3.65 -2.99 5.34
CA GLU A 167 4.47 -2.06 4.58
C GLU A 167 3.82 -0.68 4.43
N GLU A 168 2.50 -0.62 4.20
CA GLU A 168 1.78 0.65 4.04
C GLU A 168 1.77 1.46 5.34
N MET A 169 1.53 0.78 6.46
CA MET A 169 1.50 1.43 7.76
C MET A 169 2.89 1.94 8.16
N ILE A 170 3.96 1.18 7.84
CA ILE A 170 5.34 1.60 8.05
C ILE A 170 5.67 2.81 7.20
N PHE A 171 5.33 2.77 5.91
CA PHE A 171 5.57 3.86 4.97
C PHE A 171 4.92 5.17 5.45
N LEU A 172 3.64 5.14 5.82
CA LEU A 172 2.94 6.31 6.34
C LEU A 172 3.52 6.79 7.68
N ALA A 173 3.98 5.86 8.54
CA ALA A 173 4.66 6.22 9.78
C ALA A 173 5.98 6.93 9.53
N ASP A 174 6.75 6.49 8.53
CA ASP A 174 8.02 7.12 8.16
C ASP A 174 7.78 8.51 7.54
N CYS A 175 6.74 8.68 6.73
CA CYS A 175 6.30 9.99 6.25
C CYS A 175 6.03 10.96 7.41
N LEU A 176 5.23 10.54 8.39
CA LEU A 176 4.92 11.37 9.57
C LEU A 176 6.15 11.67 10.43
N LYS A 177 7.06 10.69 10.62
CA LYS A 177 8.29 10.89 11.39
C LYS A 177 9.27 11.83 10.73
N PHE A 178 9.28 11.87 9.41
CA PHE A 178 10.06 12.83 8.63
C PHE A 178 9.49 14.25 8.69
N GLY A 179 8.22 14.38 9.09
CA GLY A 179 7.52 15.66 9.20
C GLY A 179 6.62 15.97 8.00
N LEU A 180 6.36 14.99 7.11
CA LEU A 180 5.42 15.17 6.02
C LEU A 180 3.99 15.30 6.53
N LYS A 181 3.21 16.17 5.90
CA LYS A 181 1.80 16.37 6.18
C LYS A 181 0.97 15.28 5.48
N VAL A 182 0.37 14.40 6.26
CA VAL A 182 -0.44 13.28 5.76
C VAL A 182 -1.90 13.50 6.14
N LYS A 183 -2.79 13.58 5.14
CA LYS A 183 -4.21 13.85 5.36
C LYS A 183 -5.10 12.85 4.62
N ARG A 184 -6.22 12.44 5.25
CA ARG A 184 -7.19 11.55 4.62
C ARG A 184 -8.41 12.31 4.17
N TYR A 185 -8.85 12.03 2.94
CA TYR A 185 -10.03 12.63 2.31
C TYR A 185 -11.15 11.61 2.15
N PRO A 186 -12.42 12.04 2.24
CA PRO A 186 -13.58 11.17 2.03
C PRO A 186 -13.86 10.96 0.52
N LEU A 187 -12.81 10.60 -0.22
CA LEU A 187 -12.86 10.32 -1.65
C LEU A 187 -12.71 8.82 -1.89
N GLU A 188 -13.46 8.29 -2.84
CA GLU A 188 -13.31 6.91 -3.33
C GLU A 188 -12.71 6.98 -4.73
N ILE A 189 -11.41 6.67 -4.85
CA ILE A 189 -10.65 6.87 -6.10
C ILE A 189 -10.62 5.61 -6.93
N CYS A 190 -10.58 4.44 -6.31
CA CYS A 190 -10.41 3.19 -7.03
C CYS A 190 -11.37 2.10 -6.56
N THR A 191 -11.46 1.06 -7.39
CA THR A 191 -12.22 -0.15 -7.12
C THR A 191 -11.29 -1.36 -7.18
N HIS A 192 -11.38 -2.23 -6.18
CA HIS A 192 -10.53 -3.40 -5.97
C HIS A 192 -11.38 -4.67 -5.77
N PRO A 193 -10.95 -5.86 -6.19
CA PRO A 193 -11.59 -7.12 -5.81
C PRO A 193 -11.68 -7.29 -4.28
N PRO A 194 -12.72 -7.98 -3.75
CA PRO A 194 -12.98 -8.03 -2.31
C PRO A 194 -11.97 -8.87 -1.50
N VAL A 195 -10.97 -9.46 -2.15
CA VAL A 195 -9.93 -10.27 -1.49
C VAL A 195 -8.78 -9.37 -1.07
N THR A 196 -8.58 -9.19 0.25
CA THR A 196 -7.49 -8.38 0.80
C THR A 196 -6.54 -9.25 1.62
N SER A 197 -5.25 -9.16 1.36
CA SER A 197 -4.19 -9.92 2.05
C SER A 197 -4.03 -9.58 3.54
N GLY A 198 -4.59 -8.45 3.99
CA GLY A 198 -4.45 -7.99 5.38
C GLY A 198 -5.56 -8.43 6.34
N ALA A 199 -6.70 -8.92 5.83
CA ALA A 199 -7.88 -9.22 6.65
C ALA A 199 -7.70 -10.47 7.53
N ASP A 200 -6.86 -11.40 7.12
CA ASP A 200 -6.59 -12.70 7.73
C ASP A 200 -5.29 -12.74 8.55
N PHE A 201 -4.87 -11.62 9.11
CA PHE A 201 -3.61 -11.44 9.85
C PHE A 201 -3.35 -12.46 10.98
N PHE A 202 -4.35 -13.22 11.37
CA PHE A 202 -4.31 -14.19 12.47
C PHE A 202 -4.23 -15.66 12.02
N THR A 203 -4.25 -15.93 10.72
CA THR A 203 -4.38 -17.30 10.19
C THR A 203 -3.08 -18.11 10.19
N THR A 204 -1.93 -17.44 10.21
CA THR A 204 -0.61 -18.08 10.27
C THR A 204 0.32 -17.43 11.29
N LYS A 205 1.29 -18.21 11.82
CA LYS A 205 2.33 -17.68 12.73
C LYS A 205 3.06 -16.49 12.10
N GLN A 206 3.42 -16.59 10.81
CA GLN A 206 4.18 -15.56 10.11
C GLN A 206 3.42 -14.23 9.98
N LYS A 207 2.08 -14.27 9.74
CA LYS A 207 1.25 -13.07 9.70
C LYS A 207 1.12 -12.40 11.08
N ILE A 208 1.05 -13.19 12.15
CA ILE A 208 1.03 -12.66 13.52
C ILE A 208 2.38 -12.01 13.86
N LEU A 209 3.49 -12.69 13.53
CA LEU A 209 4.85 -12.17 13.71
C LEU A 209 5.08 -10.87 12.93
N ALA A 210 4.55 -10.79 11.70
CA ALA A 210 4.60 -9.56 10.90
C ALA A 210 3.95 -8.38 11.62
N LYS A 211 2.81 -8.57 12.29
CA LYS A 211 2.18 -7.50 13.08
C LYS A 211 3.05 -7.10 14.27
N ALA A 212 3.64 -8.04 14.99
CA ALA A 212 4.56 -7.73 16.09
C ALA A 212 5.79 -6.93 15.60
N ALA A 213 6.41 -7.38 14.50
CA ALA A 213 7.54 -6.71 13.86
C ALA A 213 7.17 -5.29 13.40
N MET A 214 6.02 -5.12 12.74
CA MET A 214 5.50 -3.82 12.31
C MET A 214 5.33 -2.84 13.48
N PHE A 215 4.70 -3.27 14.58
CA PHE A 215 4.56 -2.42 15.77
C PHE A 215 5.90 -2.01 16.34
N ASN A 216 6.87 -2.93 16.44
CA ASN A 216 8.22 -2.64 16.91
C ASN A 216 8.95 -1.66 15.97
N ARG A 217 8.84 -1.84 14.65
CA ARG A 217 9.43 -0.97 13.61
C ARG A 217 8.88 0.46 13.69
N ILE A 218 7.57 0.60 13.88
CA ILE A 218 6.91 1.92 13.92
C ILE A 218 7.14 2.61 15.26
N TYR A 219 6.94 1.93 16.39
CA TYR A 219 6.83 2.54 17.71
C TYR A 219 8.04 2.28 18.63
N SER A 220 9.07 1.62 18.13
CA SER A 220 10.31 1.34 18.88
C SER A 220 10.05 0.77 20.28
N LYS A 221 10.49 1.44 21.35
CA LYS A 221 10.32 1.00 22.75
C LYS A 221 8.85 0.76 23.17
N PHE A 222 7.90 1.42 22.54
CA PHE A 222 6.46 1.24 22.80
C PHE A 222 5.81 0.17 21.93
N GLY A 223 6.52 -0.36 20.93
CA GLY A 223 5.97 -1.30 19.95
C GLY A 223 5.38 -2.55 20.60
N ARG A 224 6.07 -3.14 21.58
CA ARG A 224 5.57 -4.33 22.31
C ARG A 224 4.27 -4.04 23.06
N LEU A 225 4.20 -2.92 23.77
CA LEU A 225 2.99 -2.52 24.49
C LEU A 225 1.80 -2.33 23.54
N LEU A 226 2.01 -1.61 22.45
CA LEU A 226 0.97 -1.37 21.45
C LEU A 226 0.55 -2.66 20.73
N PHE A 227 1.48 -3.59 20.49
CA PHE A 227 1.14 -4.91 19.98
C PHE A 227 0.28 -5.72 20.96
N ILE A 228 0.60 -5.69 22.26
CA ILE A 228 -0.23 -6.33 23.30
C ILE A 228 -1.65 -5.75 23.30
N LEU A 229 -1.79 -4.43 23.25
CA LEU A 229 -3.09 -3.76 23.18
C LEU A 229 -3.85 -4.15 21.91
N PHE A 230 -3.15 -4.25 20.77
CA PHE A 230 -3.72 -4.75 19.52
C PHE A 230 -4.22 -6.20 19.67
N VAL A 231 -3.44 -7.10 20.25
CA VAL A 231 -3.82 -8.50 20.50
C VAL A 231 -5.08 -8.54 21.36
N LEU A 232 -5.12 -7.85 22.49
CA LEU A 232 -6.29 -7.79 23.37
C LEU A 232 -7.54 -7.30 22.64
N LYS A 233 -7.42 -6.21 21.86
CA LYS A 233 -8.52 -5.65 21.05
C LYS A 233 -9.04 -6.61 20.00
N LYS A 234 -8.16 -7.42 19.38
CA LYS A 234 -8.52 -8.30 18.25
C LYS A 234 -8.96 -9.69 18.69
N THR A 235 -8.60 -10.13 19.89
CA THR A 235 -8.92 -11.48 20.41
C THR A 235 -10.40 -11.85 20.30
N PRO A 236 -11.40 -11.00 20.66
CA PRO A 236 -12.80 -11.39 20.54
C PRO A 236 -13.20 -11.77 19.10
N LYS A 237 -12.79 -10.95 18.10
CA LYS A 237 -13.04 -11.22 16.69
C LYS A 237 -12.35 -12.52 16.22
N VAL A 238 -11.11 -12.73 16.65
CA VAL A 238 -10.32 -13.90 16.27
C VAL A 238 -10.87 -15.18 16.90
N CYS A 239 -11.38 -15.11 18.13
CA CYS A 239 -12.08 -16.22 18.78
C CYS A 239 -13.37 -16.61 18.05
N GLN A 240 -14.15 -15.63 17.60
CA GLN A 240 -15.36 -15.87 16.78
C GLN A 240 -15.01 -16.58 15.45
N ALA A 241 -13.82 -16.30 14.89
CA ALA A 241 -13.31 -16.98 13.69
C ALA A 241 -12.67 -18.35 13.97
N GLY A 242 -12.66 -18.85 15.22
CA GLY A 242 -12.12 -20.16 15.60
C GLY A 242 -10.59 -20.20 15.83
N TYR A 243 -9.88 -19.08 15.73
CA TYR A 243 -8.42 -19.01 15.83
C TYR A 243 -7.90 -18.52 17.20
N GLY A 244 -8.75 -18.31 18.20
CA GLY A 244 -8.39 -17.63 19.45
C GLY A 244 -7.14 -18.20 20.14
N LYS A 245 -7.11 -19.51 20.42
CA LYS A 245 -5.96 -20.18 21.08
C LYS A 245 -4.68 -20.06 20.24
N PHE A 246 -4.77 -20.34 18.94
CA PHE A 246 -3.64 -20.24 18.01
C PHE A 246 -3.07 -18.81 17.98
N PHE A 247 -3.94 -17.81 17.86
CA PHE A 247 -3.56 -16.41 17.82
C PHE A 247 -2.83 -15.96 19.08
N ILE A 248 -3.39 -16.25 20.27
CA ILE A 248 -2.80 -15.87 21.57
C ILE A 248 -1.43 -16.51 21.76
N LEU A 249 -1.29 -17.81 21.53
CA LEU A 249 -0.02 -18.52 21.69
C LEU A 249 1.07 -17.96 20.77
N ASN A 250 0.76 -17.72 19.51
CA ASN A 250 1.71 -17.17 18.56
C ASN A 250 2.02 -15.68 18.82
N ALA A 251 1.07 -14.90 19.34
CA ALA A 251 1.31 -13.53 19.78
C ALA A 251 2.29 -13.48 20.95
N ILE A 252 2.13 -14.35 21.94
CA ILE A 252 3.07 -14.48 23.08
C ILE A 252 4.46 -14.88 22.58
N SER A 253 4.55 -15.91 21.70
CA SER A 253 5.82 -16.32 21.09
C SER A 253 6.52 -15.15 20.38
N SER A 254 5.77 -14.34 19.63
CA SER A 254 6.28 -13.17 18.92
C SER A 254 6.84 -12.06 19.84
N LEU A 255 6.42 -12.01 21.10
CA LEU A 255 6.95 -11.08 22.11
C LEU A 255 8.27 -11.56 22.72
N ILE A 256 8.51 -12.89 22.71
CA ILE A 256 9.69 -13.54 23.30
C ILE A 256 10.83 -13.66 22.30
N GLU A 257 10.51 -13.90 21.00
CA GLU A 257 11.50 -13.98 19.94
C GLU A 257 12.25 -12.63 19.80
N ARG A 258 13.45 -12.55 20.40
CA ARG A 258 14.39 -11.43 20.25
C ARG A 258 15.09 -11.59 18.90
N LYS A 259 14.83 -10.72 17.95
CA LYS A 259 15.74 -10.44 16.84
C LYS A 259 16.39 -9.08 17.03
#